data_345b3f829d873768c8000864766334ab
#
_entry.id   345b3f829d873768c8000864766334ab
#
_cell.length_a   1.000
_cell.length_b   1.000
_cell.length_c   1.000
_cell.angle_alpha   90.00
_cell.angle_beta   90.00
_cell.angle_gamma   90.00
#
_symmetry.space_group_name_H-M   'P 1'
#
loop_
_entity.id
_entity.type
_entity.pdbx_description
1 polymer ?
#
loop_
_entity_poly.entity_id
_entity_poly.type
_entity_poly.pdbx_seq_one_letter_code
_entity_poly.pdbx_strand_id
1 'polypeptide(L)' 'KTASFEEKMAEIRLVNRAKWLLIDREGMTEQDAHRFIEKQAMDRCVTRRTVADQIIARYQQG' A
#
# COMPACT_ATOMS: atom_id res chain seq x y z
N LYS A 1 -12.28 1.77 -21.25
CA LYS A 1 -11.67 1.69 -21.40
C LYS A 1 -10.42 2.17 -21.10
N THR A 2 -10.13 3.14 -21.07
CA THR A 2 -8.83 3.67 -20.87
C THR A 2 -8.55 4.09 -19.46
N ALA A 3 -9.52 4.06 -18.63
CA ALA A 3 -9.33 4.48 -17.27
C ALA A 3 -8.25 3.68 -16.56
N SER A 4 -7.96 2.52 -17.08
CA SER A 4 -7.08 1.61 -16.38
C SER A 4 -5.66 2.13 -16.21
N PHE A 5 -5.20 2.97 -17.14
CA PHE A 5 -3.82 3.43 -17.06
C PHE A 5 -3.62 4.34 -15.85
N GLU A 6 -4.50 5.30 -15.69
CA GLU A 6 -4.38 6.23 -14.57
C GLU A 6 -4.66 5.52 -13.24
N GLU A 7 -5.58 4.56 -13.26
CA GLU A 7 -5.86 3.82 -12.05
C GLU A 7 -4.68 3.00 -11.61
N LYS A 8 -3.97 2.41 -12.54
CA LYS A 8 -2.79 1.64 -12.20
C LYS A 8 -1.69 2.54 -11.64
N MET A 9 -1.54 3.71 -12.23
CA MET A 9 -0.55 4.65 -11.71
C MET A 9 -0.89 5.08 -10.31
N ALA A 10 -2.16 5.33 -10.03
CA ALA A 10 -2.58 5.70 -8.70
C ALA A 10 -2.31 4.57 -7.72
N GLU A 11 -2.58 3.35 -8.13
CA GLU A 11 -2.35 2.20 -7.27
C GLU A 11 -0.87 2.07 -6.93
N ILE A 12 -0.01 2.22 -7.93
CA ILE A 12 1.42 2.11 -7.71
C ILE A 12 1.88 3.19 -6.74
N ARG A 13 1.40 4.41 -6.91
CA ARG A 13 1.78 5.50 -6.03
C ARG A 13 1.34 5.24 -4.60
N LEU A 14 0.11 4.77 -4.43
CA LEU A 14 -0.40 4.49 -3.10
C LEU A 14 0.38 3.38 -2.42
N VAL A 15 0.65 2.32 -3.17
CA VAL A 15 1.39 1.20 -2.62
C VAL A 15 2.81 1.63 -2.24
N ASN A 16 3.45 2.42 -3.10
CA ASN A 16 4.78 2.91 -2.79
C ASN A 16 4.78 3.78 -1.54
N ARG A 17 3.79 4.65 -1.44
CA ARG A 17 3.70 5.52 -0.27
C ARG A 17 3.50 4.71 0.99
N ALA A 18 2.63 3.71 0.93
CA ALA A 18 2.41 2.85 2.08
C ALA A 18 3.67 2.09 2.46
N LYS A 19 4.40 1.62 1.45
CA LYS A 19 5.66 0.94 1.73
C LYS A 19 6.65 1.85 2.46
N TRP A 20 6.77 3.08 2.00
CA TRP A 20 7.68 4.02 2.64
C TRP A 20 7.27 4.30 4.08
N LEU A 21 5.98 4.40 4.32
CA LEU A 21 5.51 4.61 5.69
C LEU A 21 5.87 3.42 6.57
N LEU A 22 5.71 2.22 6.05
CA LEU A 22 6.08 1.04 6.81
C LEU A 22 7.57 0.98 7.07
N ILE A 23 8.36 1.35 6.09
CA ILE A 23 9.80 1.34 6.25
C ILE A 23 10.22 2.38 7.29
N ASP A 24 9.64 3.56 7.19
CA ASP A 24 10.03 4.67 8.06
C ASP A 24 9.51 4.49 9.48
N ARG A 25 8.27 4.04 9.61
CA ARG A 25 7.64 3.98 10.93
C ARG A 25 7.84 2.66 11.64
N GLU A 26 7.85 1.58 10.88
CA GLU A 26 7.96 0.26 11.47
C GLU A 26 9.36 -0.33 11.36
N GLY A 27 10.24 0.33 10.65
CA GLY A 27 11.58 -0.19 10.48
C GLY A 27 11.67 -1.41 9.58
N MET A 28 10.70 -1.59 8.71
CA MET A 28 10.70 -2.73 7.80
C MET A 28 11.65 -2.48 6.63
N THR A 29 12.12 -3.57 6.05
CA THR A 29 12.81 -3.46 4.77
C THR A 29 11.78 -3.29 3.67
N GLU A 30 12.25 -2.89 2.49
CA GLU A 30 11.35 -2.75 1.36
C GLU A 30 10.63 -4.05 1.06
N GLN A 31 11.36 -5.16 1.10
CA GLN A 31 10.77 -6.47 0.86
C GLN A 31 9.71 -6.81 1.89
N ASP A 32 10.01 -6.54 3.15
CA ASP A 32 9.06 -6.84 4.22
C ASP A 32 7.81 -6.02 4.08
N ALA A 33 7.96 -4.73 3.75
CA ALA A 33 6.81 -3.86 3.56
C ALA A 33 5.95 -4.36 2.41
N HIS A 34 6.59 -4.76 1.32
CA HIS A 34 5.86 -5.26 0.16
C HIS A 34 5.08 -6.52 0.52
N ARG A 35 5.72 -7.45 1.22
CA ARG A 35 5.06 -8.68 1.65
C ARG A 35 3.91 -8.39 2.59
N PHE A 36 4.11 -7.43 3.47
CA PHE A 36 3.07 -7.09 4.42
C PHE A 36 1.81 -6.64 3.69
N ILE A 37 1.98 -5.77 2.71
CA ILE A 37 0.83 -5.28 1.95
C ILE A 37 0.17 -6.41 1.19
N GLU A 38 0.96 -7.27 0.55
CA GLU A 38 0.39 -8.37 -0.20
C GLU A 38 -0.36 -9.35 0.70
N LYS A 39 0.23 -9.64 1.85
CA LYS A 39 -0.41 -10.57 2.77
C LYS A 39 -1.72 -10.00 3.29
N GLN A 40 -1.73 -8.73 3.66
CA GLN A 40 -2.95 -8.11 4.13
C GLN A 40 -4.03 -8.13 3.06
N ALA A 41 -3.64 -7.87 1.82
CA ALA A 41 -4.60 -7.87 0.73
C ALA A 41 -5.21 -9.27 0.56
N MET A 42 -4.39 -10.29 0.65
CA MET A 42 -4.87 -11.66 0.51
C MET A 42 -5.74 -12.07 1.68
N ASP A 43 -5.30 -11.76 2.89
CA ASP A 43 -6.03 -12.15 4.09
C ASP A 43 -7.40 -11.53 4.13
N ARG A 44 -7.52 -10.29 3.67
CA ARG A 44 -8.78 -9.57 3.72
C ARG A 44 -9.56 -9.67 2.42
N CYS A 45 -8.99 -10.31 1.41
CA CYS A 45 -9.61 -10.40 0.09
C CYS A 45 -9.91 -9.01 -0.47
N VAL A 46 -8.96 -8.11 -0.33
CA VAL A 46 -9.07 -6.76 -0.88
C VAL A 46 -7.87 -6.50 -1.77
N THR A 47 -7.92 -5.40 -2.50
CA THR A 47 -6.80 -5.05 -3.37
C THR A 47 -5.68 -4.44 -2.57
N ARG A 48 -4.48 -4.46 -3.17
CA ARG A 48 -3.34 -3.81 -2.54
C ARG A 48 -3.57 -2.31 -2.39
N ARG A 49 -4.30 -1.73 -3.33
CA ARG A 49 -4.64 -0.32 -3.24
C ARG A 49 -5.42 -0.04 -1.97
N THR A 50 -6.39 -0.90 -1.66
CA THR A 50 -7.19 -0.72 -0.46
C THR A 50 -6.33 -0.79 0.79
N VAL A 51 -5.43 -1.78 0.82
CA VAL A 51 -4.54 -1.92 1.97
C VAL A 51 -3.64 -0.69 2.09
N ALA A 52 -3.09 -0.24 0.97
CA ALA A 52 -2.21 0.92 0.98
C ALA A 52 -2.95 2.15 1.48
N ASP A 53 -4.17 2.33 1.02
CA ASP A 53 -4.98 3.47 1.42
C ASP A 53 -5.21 3.45 2.93
N GLN A 54 -5.49 2.28 3.47
CA GLN A 54 -5.70 2.13 4.90
C GLN A 54 -4.44 2.43 5.69
N ILE A 55 -3.31 1.97 5.20
CA ILE A 55 -2.04 2.23 5.87
C ILE A 55 -1.74 3.72 5.88
N ILE A 56 -1.92 4.38 4.75
CA ILE A 56 -1.67 5.80 4.66
C ILE A 56 -2.57 6.57 5.62
N ALA A 57 -3.85 6.23 5.64
CA ALA A 57 -4.79 6.90 6.50
C ALA A 57 -4.41 6.72 7.97
N ARG A 58 -3.96 5.51 8.30
CA ARG A 58 -3.60 5.21 9.68
C ARG A 58 -2.46 6.07 10.17
N TYR A 59 -1.44 6.24 9.36
CA TYR A 59 -0.27 6.99 9.79
C TYR A 59 -0.43 8.50 9.62
N GLN A 60 -1.32 8.91 8.74
CA GLN A 60 -1.54 10.32 8.56
C GLN A 60 -2.33 10.94 9.69
N GLN A 61 -3.05 10.15 10.40
CA GLN A 61 -3.85 10.67 11.50
C GLN A 61 -3.03 11.03 12.70
N GLY A 62 -1.86 10.48 12.78
CA GLY A 62 -0.99 10.69 13.90
C GLY A 62 -0.76 12.13 14.21
#